data_4759aa5e42eee91b07c735023a6622c5
#
_entry.id   4759aa5e42eee91b07c735023a6622c5
#
_cell.length_a   1.000
_cell.length_b   1.000
_cell.length_c   1.000
_cell.angle_alpha   90.00
_cell.angle_beta   90.00
_cell.angle_gamma   90.00
#
_symmetry.space_group_name_H-M   'P 1'
#
loop_
_entity.id
_entity.type
_entity.pdbx_description
1 polymer ?
#
loop_
_entity_poly.entity_id
_entity_poly.type
_entity_poly.pdbx_seq_one_letter_code
_entity_poly.pdbx_strand_id
1 'polypeptide(L)'
;FILRKGKYAPSLDDVKQFMKWNKNDSFAKGFSIKTFPGYYLVQYSYKDKFFGEIWSKETNQIVSRTVLTRPDMFSSYRGIPYRFPSGTTIKLLPAYINGNKIAFFIPADEAAGEIPGVKISEDDNPIVMILEL
;
A
#
# COMPACT_ATOMS: atom_id res chain seq x y z
N PHE A 1 -3.59 18.61 0.37
CA PHE A 1 -4.46 17.42 0.52
C PHE A 1 -5.04 17.40 1.94
N ILE A 2 -6.34 17.49 2.07
CA ILE A 2 -7.04 17.46 3.37
C ILE A 2 -8.07 16.34 3.31
N LEU A 3 -7.84 15.29 4.10
CA LEU A 3 -8.89 14.31 4.38
C LEU A 3 -9.89 14.94 5.34
N ARG A 4 -11.07 15.27 4.84
CA ARG A 4 -12.15 15.75 5.70
C ARG A 4 -12.82 14.56 6.37
N LYS A 5 -12.94 14.66 7.68
CA LYS A 5 -13.73 13.73 8.49
C LYS A 5 -15.19 13.82 8.04
N GLY A 6 -15.73 12.73 7.48
CA GLY A 6 -17.13 12.68 7.09
C GLY A 6 -18.06 12.53 8.29
N LYS A 7 -19.38 12.68 8.06
CA LYS A 7 -20.41 12.54 9.10
C LYS A 7 -20.43 11.17 9.81
N TYR A 8 -19.83 10.16 9.20
CA TYR A 8 -19.76 8.79 9.73
C TYR A 8 -18.42 8.47 10.39
N ALA A 9 -17.51 9.43 10.51
CA ALA A 9 -16.26 9.17 11.20
C ALA A 9 -16.56 8.95 12.69
N PRO A 10 -16.14 7.80 13.28
CA PRO A 10 -16.42 7.50 14.68
C PRO A 10 -15.77 8.54 15.59
N SER A 11 -16.43 8.87 16.68
CA SER A 11 -15.80 9.55 17.80
C SER A 11 -14.94 8.55 18.59
N LEU A 12 -14.04 9.05 19.42
CA LEU A 12 -13.26 8.18 20.33
C LEU A 12 -14.16 7.40 21.30
N ASP A 13 -15.37 7.88 21.56
CA ASP A 13 -16.33 7.25 22.46
C ASP A 13 -17.10 6.10 21.81
N ASP A 14 -17.01 5.94 20.47
CA ASP A 14 -17.75 4.93 19.72
C ASP A 14 -17.04 3.57 19.62
N VAL A 15 -16.03 3.33 20.45
CA VAL A 15 -15.30 2.04 20.46
C VAL A 15 -16.25 0.85 20.64
N LYS A 16 -17.34 0.99 21.38
CA LYS A 16 -18.37 -0.04 21.56
C LYS A 16 -19.17 -0.30 20.26
N GLN A 17 -19.20 0.65 19.35
CA GLN A 17 -19.86 0.52 18.05
C GLN A 17 -18.91 0.10 16.94
N PHE A 18 -17.62 -0.06 17.24
CA PHE A 18 -16.59 -0.39 16.25
C PHE A 18 -16.95 -1.60 15.38
N MET A 19 -17.45 -2.66 15.98
CA MET A 19 -17.85 -3.87 15.24
C MET A 19 -19.04 -3.62 14.30
N LYS A 20 -20.00 -2.81 14.72
CA LYS A 20 -21.15 -2.40 13.91
C LYS A 20 -20.73 -1.46 12.79
N TRP A 21 -19.85 -0.51 13.11
CA TRP A 21 -19.27 0.44 12.17
C TRP A 21 -18.38 -0.25 11.12
N ASN A 22 -17.59 -1.24 11.53
CA ASN A 22 -16.71 -1.97 10.62
C ASN A 22 -17.49 -2.81 9.57
N LYS A 23 -18.74 -3.18 9.85
CA LYS A 23 -19.62 -3.85 8.90
C LYS A 23 -20.32 -2.91 7.91
N ASN A 24 -20.22 -1.59 8.11
CA ASN A 24 -20.87 -0.63 7.24
C ASN A 24 -19.99 -0.29 6.04
N ASP A 25 -20.44 -0.61 4.83
CA ASP A 25 -19.72 -0.40 3.57
C ASP A 25 -20.05 0.93 2.88
N SER A 26 -20.75 1.84 3.58
CA SER A 26 -21.09 3.16 3.03
C SER A 26 -19.94 4.15 3.04
N PHE A 27 -18.79 3.81 3.64
CA PHE A 27 -17.61 4.68 3.74
C PHE A 27 -16.31 3.90 3.70
N ALA A 28 -15.24 4.60 3.36
CA ALA A 28 -13.90 4.02 3.30
C ALA A 28 -13.33 3.81 4.72
N LYS A 29 -12.56 2.75 4.90
CA LYS A 29 -12.00 2.30 6.18
C LYS A 29 -10.51 2.06 6.06
N GLY A 30 -9.82 1.96 7.20
CA GLY A 30 -8.43 1.50 7.26
C GLY A 30 -7.46 2.42 6.53
N PHE A 31 -7.63 3.73 6.66
CA PHE A 31 -6.76 4.69 6.01
C PHE A 31 -5.32 4.61 6.48
N SER A 32 -4.41 4.58 5.53
CA SER A 32 -2.98 4.80 5.73
C SER A 32 -2.51 5.85 4.73
N ILE A 33 -1.74 6.82 5.19
CA ILE A 33 -1.16 7.85 4.34
C ILE A 33 0.33 7.90 4.62
N LYS A 34 1.13 7.73 3.57
CA LYS A 34 2.57 7.95 3.61
C LYS A 34 2.89 9.14 2.72
N THR A 35 3.78 9.99 3.20
CA THR A 35 4.18 11.21 2.51
C THR A 35 5.54 11.03 1.89
N PHE A 36 5.64 11.36 0.61
CA PHE A 36 6.89 11.41 -0.15
C PHE A 36 7.13 12.82 -0.68
N PRO A 37 8.34 13.14 -1.11
CA PRO A 37 8.56 14.33 -1.91
C PRO A 37 7.64 14.32 -3.14
N GLY A 38 6.87 15.36 -3.34
CA GLY A 38 5.95 15.50 -4.47
C GLY A 38 4.68 14.64 -4.44
N TYR A 39 4.57 13.61 -3.56
CA TYR A 39 3.46 12.65 -3.59
C TYR A 39 2.95 12.26 -2.22
N TYR A 40 1.71 11.73 -2.21
CA TYR A 40 1.12 10.96 -1.11
C TYR A 40 0.77 9.55 -1.62
N LEU A 41 1.10 8.52 -0.84
CA LEU A 41 0.51 7.19 -0.98
C LEU A 41 -0.66 7.08 -0.01
N VAL A 42 -1.86 6.94 -0.54
CA VAL A 42 -3.10 6.78 0.24
C VAL A 42 -3.61 5.36 0.04
N GLN A 43 -3.80 4.66 1.14
CA GLN A 43 -4.33 3.29 1.14
C GLN A 43 -5.58 3.23 1.98
N TYR A 44 -6.62 2.55 1.49
CA TYR A 44 -7.89 2.38 2.20
C TYR A 44 -8.69 1.20 1.64
N SER A 45 -9.70 0.76 2.39
CA SER A 45 -10.69 -0.20 1.93
C SER A 45 -12.06 0.46 1.73
N TYR A 46 -12.77 0.05 0.68
CA TYR A 46 -14.13 0.47 0.40
C TYR A 46 -14.87 -0.62 -0.38
N LYS A 47 -16.06 -1.04 0.11
CA LYS A 47 -16.89 -2.07 -0.52
C LYS A 47 -16.08 -3.31 -0.93
N ASP A 48 -15.48 -3.99 0.02
CA ASP A 48 -14.66 -5.20 -0.20
C ASP A 48 -13.48 -5.06 -1.19
N LYS A 49 -13.12 -3.83 -1.52
CA LYS A 49 -11.95 -3.53 -2.34
C LYS A 49 -10.93 -2.74 -1.54
N PHE A 50 -9.65 -2.95 -1.88
CA PHE A 50 -8.54 -2.18 -1.37
C PHE A 50 -8.03 -1.26 -2.46
N PHE A 51 -7.77 -0.04 -2.07
CA PHE A 51 -7.27 1.01 -2.93
C PHE A 51 -5.89 1.43 -2.47
N GLY A 52 -4.95 1.47 -3.40
CA GLY A 52 -3.66 2.12 -3.27
C GLY A 52 -3.59 3.25 -4.28
N GLU A 53 -3.51 4.48 -3.83
CA GLU A 53 -3.51 5.66 -4.69
C GLU A 53 -2.26 6.48 -4.46
N ILE A 54 -1.60 6.87 -5.55
CA ILE A 54 -0.53 7.86 -5.53
C ILE A 54 -1.12 9.19 -5.98
N TRP A 55 -1.03 10.18 -5.11
CA TRP A 55 -1.52 11.53 -5.34
C TRP A 55 -0.36 12.49 -5.53
N SER A 56 -0.39 13.30 -6.59
CA SER A 56 0.54 14.42 -6.76
C SER A 56 0.19 15.54 -5.78
N LYS A 57 1.19 16.07 -5.07
CA LYS A 57 1.03 17.24 -4.21
C LYS A 57 0.85 18.52 -5.01
N GLU A 58 1.48 18.59 -6.18
CA GLU A 58 1.43 19.75 -7.05
C GLU A 58 0.04 19.94 -7.65
N THR A 59 -0.51 18.87 -8.25
CA THR A 59 -1.80 18.95 -8.97
C THR A 59 -2.99 18.57 -8.12
N ASN A 60 -2.80 17.97 -6.93
CA ASN A 60 -3.85 17.36 -6.11
C ASN A 60 -4.68 16.30 -6.84
N GLN A 61 -4.07 15.62 -7.80
CA GLN A 61 -4.72 14.58 -8.59
C GLN A 61 -4.11 13.21 -8.34
N ILE A 62 -4.91 12.17 -8.56
CA ILE A 62 -4.45 10.79 -8.54
C ILE A 62 -3.63 10.57 -9.80
N VAL A 63 -2.35 10.23 -9.64
CA VAL A 63 -1.45 9.88 -10.75
C VAL A 63 -1.39 8.38 -11.00
N SER A 64 -1.72 7.59 -9.98
CA SER A 64 -1.80 6.14 -10.08
C SER A 64 -2.82 5.59 -9.10
N ARG A 65 -3.59 4.59 -9.53
CA ARG A 65 -4.55 3.87 -8.68
C ARG A 65 -4.47 2.38 -8.93
N THR A 66 -4.29 1.63 -7.86
CA THR A 66 -4.41 0.17 -7.85
C THR A 66 -5.64 -0.21 -7.07
N VAL A 67 -6.44 -1.12 -7.62
CA VAL A 67 -7.62 -1.69 -6.96
C VAL A 67 -7.44 -3.19 -6.88
N LEU A 68 -7.49 -3.73 -5.67
CA LEU A 68 -7.40 -5.16 -5.42
C LEU A 68 -8.72 -5.66 -4.85
N THR A 69 -9.27 -6.71 -5.45
CA THR A 69 -10.41 -7.42 -4.87
C THR A 69 -9.90 -8.26 -3.71
N ARG A 70 -10.61 -8.25 -2.59
CA ARG A 70 -10.24 -8.95 -1.36
C ARG A 70 -10.21 -10.46 -1.61
N PRO A 71 -9.08 -11.18 -1.53
CA PRO A 71 -9.07 -12.63 -1.61
C PRO A 71 -9.41 -13.30 -0.28
N ASP A 72 -8.92 -12.77 0.85
CA ASP A 72 -9.26 -13.25 2.20
C ASP A 72 -9.02 -12.18 3.27
N MET A 73 -9.56 -12.43 4.47
CA MET A 73 -9.56 -11.44 5.57
C MET A 73 -8.19 -11.14 6.18
N PHE A 74 -7.16 -11.90 5.83
CA PHE A 74 -5.86 -11.85 6.51
C PHE A 74 -4.70 -11.41 5.63
N SER A 75 -4.86 -11.40 4.30
CA SER A 75 -3.80 -10.89 3.44
C SER A 75 -3.70 -9.39 3.57
N SER A 76 -2.59 -8.94 4.13
CA SER A 76 -2.30 -7.51 4.29
C SER A 76 -2.10 -6.86 2.93
N TYR A 77 -3.14 -6.18 2.44
CA TYR A 77 -3.10 -5.42 1.18
C TYR A 77 -2.34 -4.11 1.27
N ARG A 78 -1.33 -4.08 2.11
CA ARG A 78 -0.51 -2.90 2.27
C ARG A 78 0.67 -3.01 1.33
N GLY A 79 0.71 -2.25 0.27
CA GLY A 79 1.86 -2.21 -0.60
C GLY A 79 1.58 -1.63 -1.97
N ILE A 80 2.63 -1.31 -2.69
CA ILE A 80 2.61 -0.89 -4.08
C ILE A 80 2.83 -2.16 -4.92
N PRO A 81 1.94 -2.50 -5.86
CA PRO A 81 2.19 -3.65 -6.73
C PRO A 81 3.42 -3.38 -7.58
N TYR A 82 4.33 -4.32 -7.57
CA TYR A 82 5.50 -4.34 -8.42
C TYR A 82 5.48 -5.61 -9.27
N ARG A 83 5.65 -5.47 -10.57
CA ARG A 83 5.69 -6.59 -11.49
C ARG A 83 7.12 -6.83 -11.96
N PHE A 84 7.62 -8.01 -11.71
CA PHE A 84 8.90 -8.45 -12.25
C PHE A 84 8.85 -8.64 -13.77
N PRO A 85 10.01 -8.65 -14.46
CA PRO A 85 10.09 -8.95 -15.89
C PRO A 85 9.51 -10.31 -16.27
N SER A 86 9.54 -11.30 -15.38
CA SER A 86 8.92 -12.62 -15.52
C SER A 86 7.39 -12.56 -15.66
N GLY A 87 6.77 -11.47 -15.15
CA GLY A 87 5.33 -11.31 -15.04
C GLY A 87 4.77 -11.53 -13.65
N THR A 88 5.55 -12.08 -12.72
CA THR A 88 5.18 -12.24 -11.31
C THR A 88 4.95 -10.88 -10.66
N THR A 89 3.90 -10.77 -9.85
CA THR A 89 3.55 -9.52 -9.15
C THR A 89 3.65 -9.72 -7.65
N ILE A 90 4.42 -8.85 -7.00
CA ILE A 90 4.54 -8.77 -5.55
C ILE A 90 4.03 -7.43 -5.03
N LYS A 91 3.91 -7.31 -3.71
CA LYS A 91 3.51 -6.06 -3.06
C LYS A 91 4.68 -5.50 -2.26
N LEU A 92 5.12 -4.33 -2.67
CA LEU A 92 6.21 -3.62 -2.01
C LEU A 92 5.67 -2.72 -0.91
N LEU A 93 6.12 -2.95 0.31
CA LEU A 93 5.88 -2.07 1.45
C LEU A 93 7.07 -1.12 1.60
N PRO A 94 6.87 0.20 1.53
CA PRO A 94 7.94 1.14 1.83
C PRO A 94 8.47 0.90 3.25
N ALA A 95 9.73 0.50 3.35
CA ALA A 95 10.42 0.29 4.63
C ALA A 95 11.07 1.58 5.13
N TYR A 96 11.66 2.35 4.21
CA TYR A 96 12.35 3.60 4.53
C TYR A 96 12.17 4.63 3.42
N ILE A 97 12.09 5.91 3.80
CA ILE A 97 11.94 7.04 2.88
C ILE A 97 12.96 8.09 3.28
N ASN A 98 13.77 8.52 2.32
CA ASN A 98 14.73 9.61 2.50
C ASN A 98 14.79 10.46 1.24
N GLY A 99 14.35 11.71 1.33
CA GLY A 99 14.29 12.60 0.18
C GLY A 99 13.42 11.99 -0.93
N ASN A 100 13.99 11.87 -2.13
CA ASN A 100 13.36 11.26 -3.30
C ASN A 100 13.55 9.73 -3.41
N LYS A 101 14.16 9.08 -2.40
CA LYS A 101 14.44 7.65 -2.40
C LYS A 101 13.50 6.90 -1.47
N ILE A 102 13.01 5.78 -1.95
CA ILE A 102 12.16 4.86 -1.20
C ILE A 102 12.83 3.49 -1.22
N ALA A 103 13.10 2.94 -0.05
CA ALA A 103 13.60 1.58 0.08
C ALA A 103 12.46 0.61 0.39
N PHE A 104 12.49 -0.54 -0.26
CA PHE A 104 11.59 -1.66 -0.05
C PHE A 104 12.39 -2.89 0.30
N PHE A 105 11.86 -3.75 1.16
CA PHE A 105 12.36 -5.09 1.37
C PHE A 105 11.54 -6.08 0.57
N ILE A 106 12.23 -6.91 -0.20
CA ILE A 106 11.64 -8.03 -0.93
C ILE A 106 12.16 -9.30 -0.27
N PRO A 107 11.30 -10.16 0.27
CA PRO A 107 11.73 -11.47 0.77
C PRO A 107 12.52 -12.26 -0.29
N ALA A 108 13.53 -13.01 0.12
CA ALA A 108 14.40 -13.70 -0.83
C ALA A 108 13.63 -14.77 -1.63
N ASP A 109 12.68 -15.45 -0.99
CA ASP A 109 11.79 -16.42 -1.62
C ASP A 109 10.89 -15.78 -2.71
N GLU A 110 10.45 -14.55 -2.51
CA GLU A 110 9.67 -13.79 -3.52
C GLU A 110 10.55 -13.25 -4.66
N ALA A 111 11.86 -13.07 -4.43
CA ALA A 111 12.82 -12.55 -5.40
C ALA A 111 13.58 -13.65 -6.17
N ALA A 112 13.54 -14.90 -5.69
CA ALA A 112 14.28 -16.01 -6.27
C ALA A 112 13.83 -16.29 -7.70
N GLY A 113 14.80 -16.26 -8.64
CA GLY A 113 14.55 -16.44 -10.07
C GLY A 113 13.93 -15.26 -10.81
N GLU A 114 13.54 -14.18 -10.08
CA GLU A 114 12.83 -13.05 -10.64
C GLU A 114 13.75 -11.94 -11.18
N ILE A 115 14.98 -11.84 -10.65
CA ILE A 115 15.95 -10.81 -11.03
C ILE A 115 16.98 -11.39 -12.01
N PRO A 116 16.96 -10.99 -13.30
CA PRO A 116 17.87 -11.53 -14.30
C PRO A 116 19.33 -11.35 -13.90
N GLY A 117 20.13 -12.43 -14.01
CA GLY A 117 21.56 -12.40 -13.74
C GLY A 117 21.95 -12.39 -12.26
N VAL A 118 20.99 -12.42 -11.35
CA VAL A 118 21.22 -12.49 -9.90
C VAL A 118 20.76 -13.85 -9.39
N LYS A 119 21.68 -14.58 -8.75
CA LYS A 119 21.35 -15.85 -8.09
C LYS A 119 20.95 -15.56 -6.65
N ILE A 120 19.69 -15.80 -6.34
CA ILE A 120 19.11 -15.62 -5.02
C ILE A 120 18.57 -16.97 -4.57
N SER A 121 18.93 -17.38 -3.36
CA SER A 121 18.35 -18.54 -2.67
C SER A 121 17.19 -18.08 -1.77
N GLU A 122 16.20 -18.95 -1.57
CA GLU A 122 15.06 -18.68 -0.68
C GLU A 122 15.49 -18.39 0.77
N ASP A 123 16.65 -18.93 1.19
CA ASP A 123 17.21 -18.74 2.53
C ASP A 123 18.13 -17.50 2.65
N ASP A 124 18.29 -16.73 1.57
CA ASP A 124 19.11 -15.52 1.60
C ASP A 124 18.43 -14.38 2.39
N ASN A 125 19.20 -13.36 2.71
CA ASN A 125 18.66 -12.14 3.29
C ASN A 125 17.71 -11.43 2.30
N PRO A 126 16.71 -10.68 2.81
CA PRO A 126 15.82 -9.89 1.96
C PRO A 126 16.61 -8.95 1.04
N ILE A 127 16.11 -8.79 -0.18
CA ILE A 127 16.64 -7.85 -1.15
C ILE A 127 16.17 -6.44 -0.80
N VAL A 128 17.08 -5.49 -0.86
CA VAL A 128 16.73 -4.07 -0.73
C VAL A 128 16.59 -3.48 -2.12
N MET A 129 15.38 -3.11 -2.49
CA MET A 129 15.11 -2.35 -3.72
C MET A 129 14.99 -0.87 -3.38
N ILE A 130 15.71 -0.03 -4.11
CA ILE A 130 15.64 1.42 -3.97
C ILE A 130 15.00 2.00 -5.23
N LEU A 131 13.86 2.68 -5.03
CA LEU A 131 13.22 3.50 -6.04
C LEU A 131 13.63 4.96 -5.83
N GLU A 132 14.08 5.60 -6.87
CA GLU A 132 14.33 7.04 -6.90
C GLU A 132 13.23 7.73 -7.73
N LEU A 133 12.58 8.76 -7.14
CA LEU A 133 11.47 9.51 -7.73
C LEU A 133 11.96 10.78 -8.41
#